data_92fac9e6e36fd9b0ec35ca7b49b63cc0
#
_entry.id   92fac9e6e36fd9b0ec35ca7b49b63cc0
#
_cell.length_a   1.000
_cell.length_b   1.000
_cell.length_c   1.000
_cell.angle_alpha   90.00
_cell.angle_beta   90.00
_cell.angle_gamma   90.00
#
_symmetry.space_group_name_H-M   'P 1'
#
loop_
_entity.id
_entity.type
_entity.pdbx_description
1 polymer ?
#
loop_
_entity_poly.entity_id
_entity_poly.type
_entity_poly.pdbx_seq_one_letter_code
_entity_poly.pdbx_strand_id
1 'polypeptide(L)'
;FKLKDTGYPVFRFVKDVVVNNQEVIDEQQRMAELSKIKDSWNVVAVSPRYHTYVVVIGESVRRDAVGAFGGHWNNSPFASAVNGYLFTDYIAASGSTQKSLGLTLNRVVDGKPQYQDNFVTLANRAGFQTWWFSNQGQIGEYDTAIASIAKRADEVQFLKSGDFEADKNTRDEALLKMTAQVLETERTQPQLIVLHLMGSHPQACDRTQGKYQEFVQSKETSCYLYTVTQTDELLKQLYGQLQNSGQSFSLVYFSDHGLAFKERGKEVQYLAHDDGFQQNFQVPFMVLSSDDKAHRVIKARRSANDFLSFFSQWTGIKTKEIASRYKFISEQKAGPVYITNFKLKKVDYDHLATDLFETRSR
;
A
#
# COMPACT_ATOMS: atom_id res chain seq x y z
N PHE A 1 -26.94 -18.51 22.72
CA PHE A 1 -26.54 -19.94 22.80
C PHE A 1 -25.04 -20.00 23.06
N LYS A 2 -24.62 -20.30 24.29
CA LYS A 2 -23.23 -20.61 24.58
C LYS A 2 -23.01 -22.10 24.30
N LEU A 3 -22.42 -22.42 23.16
CA LEU A 3 -21.93 -23.77 22.89
C LEU A 3 -20.80 -24.09 23.88
N LYS A 4 -21.01 -25.06 24.71
CA LYS A 4 -19.97 -25.62 25.63
C LYS A 4 -18.89 -26.28 24.79
N ASP A 5 -17.64 -25.97 25.06
CA ASP A 5 -16.50 -26.64 24.47
C ASP A 5 -16.44 -28.07 24.95
N THR A 6 -16.88 -29.01 24.12
CA THR A 6 -16.97 -30.43 24.45
C THR A 6 -15.70 -31.22 24.12
N GLY A 7 -14.64 -30.53 23.61
CA GLY A 7 -13.37 -31.15 23.25
C GLY A 7 -13.38 -32.05 22.01
N TYR A 8 -14.52 -32.24 21.35
CA TYR A 8 -14.59 -33.03 20.12
C TYR A 8 -14.21 -32.20 18.91
N PRO A 9 -13.35 -32.71 18.00
CA PRO A 9 -12.86 -31.96 16.85
C PRO A 9 -13.97 -31.39 15.95
N VAL A 10 -15.07 -32.12 15.79
CA VAL A 10 -16.23 -31.68 14.98
C VAL A 10 -16.91 -30.44 15.59
N PHE A 11 -17.02 -30.39 16.91
CA PHE A 11 -17.63 -29.25 17.61
C PHE A 11 -16.72 -28.03 17.61
N ARG A 12 -15.40 -28.21 17.65
CA ARG A 12 -14.43 -27.13 17.44
C ARG A 12 -14.57 -26.54 16.05
N PHE A 13 -14.58 -27.38 15.02
CA PHE A 13 -14.73 -26.94 13.63
C PHE A 13 -16.04 -26.15 13.43
N VAL A 14 -17.18 -26.65 13.91
CA VAL A 14 -18.46 -25.96 13.82
C VAL A 14 -18.43 -24.64 14.60
N LYS A 15 -17.83 -24.62 15.79
CA LYS A 15 -17.68 -23.39 16.58
C LYS A 15 -16.82 -22.35 15.86
N ASP A 16 -15.69 -22.76 15.30
CA ASP A 16 -14.79 -21.88 14.58
C ASP A 16 -15.45 -21.31 13.31
N VAL A 17 -16.21 -22.13 12.57
CA VAL A 17 -16.98 -21.68 11.39
C VAL A 17 -18.08 -20.69 11.79
N VAL A 18 -18.80 -20.94 12.88
CA VAL A 18 -19.85 -20.03 13.36
C VAL A 18 -19.28 -18.72 13.86
N VAL A 19 -18.18 -18.77 14.61
CA VAL A 19 -17.50 -17.56 15.13
C VAL A 19 -16.96 -16.73 13.96
N ASN A 20 -16.28 -17.34 13.01
CA ASN A 20 -15.73 -16.64 11.84
C ASN A 20 -16.83 -15.99 10.98
N ASN A 21 -17.95 -16.69 10.77
CA ASN A 21 -19.07 -16.11 10.02
C ASN A 21 -19.72 -14.94 10.77
N GLN A 22 -19.82 -15.01 12.09
CA GLN A 22 -20.36 -13.90 12.89
C GLN A 22 -19.44 -12.69 12.85
N GLU A 23 -18.13 -12.89 12.95
CA GLU A 23 -17.14 -11.80 12.84
C GLU A 23 -17.19 -11.11 11.48
N VAL A 24 -17.35 -11.88 10.40
CA VAL A 24 -17.51 -11.34 9.04
C VAL A 24 -18.79 -10.49 8.92
N ILE A 25 -19.91 -10.99 9.46
CA ILE A 25 -21.18 -10.27 9.45
C ILE A 25 -21.08 -8.98 10.26
N ASP A 26 -20.48 -9.04 11.46
CA ASP A 26 -20.30 -7.89 12.33
C ASP A 26 -19.41 -6.82 11.66
N GLU A 27 -18.33 -7.24 10.98
CA GLU A 27 -17.46 -6.34 10.25
C GLU A 27 -18.16 -5.70 9.03
N GLN A 28 -18.94 -6.47 8.29
CA GLN A 28 -19.74 -5.94 7.18
C GLN A 28 -20.77 -4.91 7.66
N GLN A 29 -21.42 -5.16 8.79
CA GLN A 29 -22.38 -4.22 9.38
C GLN A 29 -21.65 -2.94 9.84
N ARG A 30 -20.51 -3.08 10.49
CA ARG A 30 -19.68 -1.94 10.91
C ARG A 30 -19.23 -1.10 9.71
N MET A 31 -18.79 -1.72 8.61
CA MET A 31 -18.41 -1.02 7.38
C MET A 31 -19.60 -0.30 6.74
N ALA A 32 -20.77 -0.91 6.72
CA ALA A 32 -21.98 -0.29 6.22
C ALA A 32 -22.38 0.95 7.05
N GLU A 33 -22.21 0.91 8.36
CA GLU A 33 -22.43 2.07 9.24
C GLU A 33 -21.39 3.16 9.02
N LEU A 34 -20.08 2.81 8.93
CA LEU A 34 -19.00 3.75 8.68
C LEU A 34 -19.17 4.46 7.33
N SER A 35 -19.68 3.78 6.30
CA SER A 35 -19.90 4.37 4.98
C SER A 35 -20.95 5.49 4.97
N LYS A 36 -21.79 5.57 5.98
CA LYS A 36 -22.82 6.60 6.14
C LYS A 36 -22.32 7.87 6.84
N ILE A 37 -21.18 7.79 7.51
CA ILE A 37 -20.59 8.92 8.22
C ILE A 37 -19.98 9.87 7.20
N LYS A 38 -20.41 11.13 7.26
CA LYS A 38 -19.86 12.20 6.45
C LYS A 38 -18.47 12.59 6.94
N ASP A 39 -17.55 12.92 6.03
CA ASP A 39 -16.24 13.46 6.39
C ASP A 39 -16.36 14.82 7.09
N SER A 40 -15.37 15.12 7.92
CA SER A 40 -15.30 16.35 8.71
C SER A 40 -14.14 17.26 8.31
N TRP A 41 -13.59 17.09 7.10
CA TRP A 41 -12.49 17.92 6.61
C TRP A 41 -12.88 19.40 6.49
N ASN A 42 -12.05 20.30 7.02
CA ASN A 42 -12.18 21.74 6.88
C ASN A 42 -11.07 22.26 5.97
N VAL A 43 -11.27 22.14 4.66
CA VAL A 43 -10.32 22.58 3.64
C VAL A 43 -10.25 24.11 3.64
N VAL A 44 -9.05 24.66 3.77
CA VAL A 44 -8.80 26.11 3.82
C VAL A 44 -8.15 26.66 2.56
N ALA A 45 -7.45 25.84 1.79
CA ALA A 45 -6.84 26.26 0.50
C ALA A 45 -6.60 25.03 -0.41
N VAL A 46 -6.70 25.25 -1.71
CA VAL A 46 -6.45 24.25 -2.74
C VAL A 46 -5.59 24.88 -3.84
N SER A 47 -4.34 24.42 -3.98
CA SER A 47 -3.38 24.94 -4.96
C SER A 47 -2.58 23.79 -5.56
N PRO A 48 -3.20 22.89 -6.35
CA PRO A 48 -2.51 21.76 -6.93
C PRO A 48 -1.51 22.22 -8.01
N ARG A 49 -0.30 21.68 -7.94
CA ARG A 49 0.74 21.96 -8.94
C ARG A 49 0.54 21.16 -10.23
N TYR A 50 -0.06 19.97 -10.11
CA TYR A 50 -0.26 19.05 -11.23
C TYR A 50 -1.75 18.87 -11.50
N HIS A 51 -2.06 18.43 -12.72
CA HIS A 51 -3.42 18.08 -13.10
C HIS A 51 -3.83 16.70 -12.58
N THR A 52 -2.92 15.72 -12.69
CA THR A 52 -3.20 14.32 -12.34
C THR A 52 -2.25 13.85 -11.25
N TYR A 53 -2.83 13.35 -10.16
CA TYR A 53 -2.11 12.71 -9.06
C TYR A 53 -2.46 11.24 -9.04
N VAL A 54 -1.44 10.37 -9.01
CA VAL A 54 -1.63 8.92 -8.97
C VAL A 54 -1.00 8.37 -7.69
N VAL A 55 -1.78 7.65 -6.92
CA VAL A 55 -1.30 6.90 -5.74
C VAL A 55 -1.32 5.43 -6.08
N VAL A 56 -0.15 4.80 -6.16
CA VAL A 56 -0.01 3.36 -6.37
C VAL A 56 0.34 2.72 -5.03
N ILE A 57 -0.60 1.96 -4.49
CA ILE A 57 -0.42 1.23 -3.24
C ILE A 57 0.03 -0.19 -3.57
N GLY A 58 1.31 -0.48 -3.27
CA GLY A 58 1.88 -1.81 -3.39
C GLY A 58 1.52 -2.70 -2.20
N GLU A 59 1.86 -3.96 -2.30
CA GLU A 59 1.51 -4.99 -1.32
C GLU A 59 2.73 -5.83 -0.98
N SER A 60 3.05 -5.91 0.33
CA SER A 60 4.02 -6.85 0.89
C SER A 60 5.46 -6.69 0.39
N VAL A 61 5.87 -5.53 -0.08
CA VAL A 61 7.21 -5.32 -0.64
C VAL A 61 8.18 -4.80 0.43
N ARG A 62 9.21 -5.59 0.73
CA ARG A 62 10.35 -5.16 1.56
C ARG A 62 11.26 -4.24 0.74
N ARG A 63 11.75 -3.18 1.35
CA ARG A 63 12.71 -2.28 0.71
C ARG A 63 13.98 -3.00 0.24
N ASP A 64 14.51 -3.90 1.05
CA ASP A 64 15.74 -4.65 0.74
C ASP A 64 15.57 -5.72 -0.36
N ALA A 65 14.34 -5.98 -0.80
CA ALA A 65 14.04 -6.82 -1.97
C ALA A 65 14.10 -6.04 -3.29
N VAL A 66 14.17 -4.71 -3.25
CA VAL A 66 14.10 -3.83 -4.42
C VAL A 66 15.48 -3.24 -4.72
N GLY A 67 16.06 -3.55 -5.88
CA GLY A 67 17.39 -3.08 -6.26
C GLY A 67 17.55 -1.57 -6.19
N ALA A 68 16.57 -0.81 -6.64
CA ALA A 68 16.55 0.65 -6.60
C ALA A 68 16.62 1.24 -5.18
N PHE A 69 16.23 0.50 -4.17
CA PHE A 69 16.19 0.90 -2.77
C PHE A 69 17.29 0.22 -1.93
N GLY A 70 18.33 -0.30 -2.57
CA GLY A 70 19.49 -0.88 -1.88
C GLY A 70 19.51 -2.42 -1.84
N GLY A 71 18.56 -3.10 -2.47
CA GLY A 71 18.58 -4.55 -2.64
C GLY A 71 19.72 -5.01 -3.56
N HIS A 72 20.14 -6.28 -3.42
CA HIS A 72 21.28 -6.83 -4.17
C HIS A 72 20.99 -7.20 -5.61
N TRP A 73 19.72 -7.20 -6.02
CA TRP A 73 19.30 -7.71 -7.33
C TRP A 73 18.94 -6.57 -8.28
N ASN A 74 19.25 -6.75 -9.55
CA ASN A 74 18.83 -5.81 -10.60
C ASN A 74 17.40 -6.16 -11.08
N ASN A 75 16.42 -5.96 -10.19
CA ASN A 75 15.01 -6.30 -10.43
C ASN A 75 14.09 -5.08 -10.55
N SER A 76 14.65 -3.87 -10.54
CA SER A 76 13.89 -2.61 -10.65
C SER A 76 14.64 -1.56 -11.49
N PRO A 77 14.94 -1.88 -12.77
CA PRO A 77 15.71 -0.98 -13.62
C PRO A 77 15.02 0.35 -13.88
N PHE A 78 13.70 0.39 -14.00
CA PHE A 78 12.95 1.63 -14.16
C PHE A 78 13.10 2.54 -12.94
N ALA A 79 12.80 2.04 -11.75
CA ALA A 79 12.90 2.81 -10.51
C ALA A 79 14.34 3.27 -10.23
N SER A 80 15.36 2.48 -10.64
CA SER A 80 16.77 2.82 -10.45
C SER A 80 17.25 3.98 -11.31
N ALA A 81 16.55 4.30 -12.41
CA ALA A 81 17.00 5.29 -13.41
C ALA A 81 16.06 6.49 -13.58
N VAL A 82 14.79 6.37 -13.23
CA VAL A 82 13.78 7.41 -13.47
C VAL A 82 14.06 8.67 -12.67
N ASN A 83 13.80 9.82 -13.26
CA ASN A 83 13.85 11.11 -12.55
C ASN A 83 12.73 11.18 -11.52
N GLY A 84 13.07 11.61 -10.32
CA GLY A 84 12.14 11.71 -9.20
C GLY A 84 12.85 11.55 -7.85
N TYR A 85 12.08 11.30 -6.80
CA TYR A 85 12.58 11.15 -5.45
C TYR A 85 12.32 9.74 -4.92
N LEU A 86 13.40 9.03 -4.55
CA LEU A 86 13.34 7.74 -3.88
C LEU A 86 13.71 7.92 -2.41
N PHE A 87 12.82 7.48 -1.52
CA PHE A 87 13.06 7.52 -0.07
C PHE A 87 13.59 6.17 0.38
N THR A 88 14.81 6.14 0.90
CA THR A 88 15.46 4.90 1.33
C THR A 88 15.22 4.54 2.79
N ASP A 89 14.46 5.36 3.52
CA ASP A 89 14.15 5.11 4.93
C ASP A 89 12.70 5.52 5.27
N TYR A 90 11.76 4.98 4.51
CA TYR A 90 10.32 5.12 4.77
C TYR A 90 9.81 3.89 5.54
N ILE A 91 9.09 4.15 6.62
CA ILE A 91 8.65 3.14 7.58
C ILE A 91 7.12 3.03 7.55
N ALA A 92 6.61 1.84 7.26
CA ALA A 92 5.18 1.55 7.27
C ALA A 92 4.58 1.66 8.68
N ALA A 93 3.29 1.92 8.76
CA ALA A 93 2.60 2.14 10.02
C ALA A 93 2.34 0.85 10.80
N SER A 94 2.12 -0.26 10.11
CA SER A 94 1.90 -1.58 10.71
C SER A 94 2.32 -2.69 9.73
N GLY A 95 2.22 -3.94 10.16
CA GLY A 95 2.75 -5.11 9.45
C GLY A 95 1.72 -5.88 8.61
N SER A 96 0.48 -5.40 8.50
CA SER A 96 -0.58 -6.01 7.67
C SER A 96 -1.34 -4.93 6.91
N THR A 97 -1.98 -5.31 5.81
CA THR A 97 -2.65 -4.36 4.89
C THR A 97 -3.69 -3.51 5.60
N GLN A 98 -4.61 -4.10 6.34
CA GLN A 98 -5.68 -3.34 7.00
C GLN A 98 -5.17 -2.40 8.07
N LYS A 99 -4.32 -2.90 8.97
CA LYS A 99 -3.77 -2.10 10.06
C LYS A 99 -2.89 -0.98 9.53
N SER A 100 -2.00 -1.30 8.58
CA SER A 100 -1.10 -0.31 8.01
C SER A 100 -1.86 0.77 7.23
N LEU A 101 -2.69 0.39 6.29
CA LEU A 101 -3.42 1.36 5.46
C LEU A 101 -4.49 2.11 6.25
N GLY A 102 -5.09 1.49 7.25
CA GLY A 102 -6.00 2.18 8.18
C GLY A 102 -5.33 3.36 8.87
N LEU A 103 -4.09 3.19 9.33
CA LEU A 103 -3.31 4.24 9.98
C LEU A 103 -2.68 5.22 8.98
N THR A 104 -2.35 4.75 7.77
CA THR A 104 -1.69 5.56 6.74
C THR A 104 -2.65 6.51 6.04
N LEU A 105 -3.82 6.01 5.63
CA LEU A 105 -4.73 6.70 4.72
C LEU A 105 -5.78 7.54 5.41
N ASN A 106 -5.96 7.37 6.71
CA ASN A 106 -6.98 8.06 7.50
C ASN A 106 -6.35 9.02 8.50
N ARG A 107 -7.12 10.03 8.88
CA ARG A 107 -6.84 10.79 10.10
C ARG A 107 -6.90 9.85 11.31
N VAL A 108 -5.95 9.97 12.21
CA VAL A 108 -5.84 9.13 13.41
C VAL A 108 -6.04 9.99 14.64
N VAL A 109 -6.97 9.60 15.51
CA VAL A 109 -7.26 10.27 16.79
C VAL A 109 -7.15 9.22 17.91
N ASP A 110 -6.28 9.47 18.88
CA ASP A 110 -6.04 8.55 20.01
C ASP A 110 -5.71 7.11 19.53
N GLY A 111 -4.87 7.01 18.50
CA GLY A 111 -4.45 5.75 17.91
C GLY A 111 -5.50 5.04 17.05
N LYS A 112 -6.68 5.64 16.85
CA LYS A 112 -7.79 5.06 16.09
C LYS A 112 -8.00 5.75 14.77
N PRO A 113 -8.01 4.98 13.64
CA PRO A 113 -8.33 5.54 12.33
C PRO A 113 -9.76 6.09 12.28
N GLN A 114 -9.89 7.28 11.71
CA GLN A 114 -11.19 7.91 11.43
C GLN A 114 -11.52 7.67 9.95
N TYR A 115 -12.19 6.57 9.63
CA TYR A 115 -12.36 6.08 8.25
C TYR A 115 -13.11 7.05 7.33
N GLN A 116 -13.95 7.92 7.85
CA GLN A 116 -14.62 8.99 7.09
C GLN A 116 -13.65 10.10 6.68
N ASP A 117 -12.57 10.29 7.43
CA ASP A 117 -11.58 11.35 7.20
C ASP A 117 -10.30 10.71 6.61
N ASN A 118 -10.36 10.35 5.33
CA ASN A 118 -9.27 9.76 4.58
C ASN A 118 -8.81 10.65 3.42
N PHE A 119 -7.74 10.26 2.75
CA PHE A 119 -7.17 11.06 1.66
C PHE A 119 -8.10 11.17 0.45
N VAL A 120 -8.97 10.20 0.20
CA VAL A 120 -9.96 10.25 -0.89
C VAL A 120 -11.05 11.28 -0.57
N THR A 121 -11.62 11.23 0.63
CA THR A 121 -12.63 12.23 1.05
C THR A 121 -12.03 13.63 1.13
N LEU A 122 -10.75 13.76 1.49
CA LEU A 122 -10.05 15.03 1.44
C LEU A 122 -9.94 15.58 0.00
N ALA A 123 -9.54 14.74 -0.95
CA ALA A 123 -9.46 15.12 -2.35
C ALA A 123 -10.84 15.48 -2.93
N ASN A 124 -11.89 14.73 -2.59
CA ASN A 124 -13.26 15.04 -2.97
C ASN A 124 -13.69 16.42 -2.44
N ARG A 125 -13.42 16.68 -1.18
CA ARG A 125 -13.75 17.96 -0.54
C ARG A 125 -13.02 19.13 -1.19
N ALA A 126 -11.84 18.90 -1.70
CA ALA A 126 -11.03 19.89 -2.41
C ALA A 126 -11.44 20.10 -3.87
N GLY A 127 -12.41 19.35 -4.38
CA GLY A 127 -12.91 19.47 -5.75
C GLY A 127 -12.17 18.60 -6.77
N PHE A 128 -11.39 17.62 -6.33
CA PHE A 128 -10.74 16.66 -7.22
C PHE A 128 -11.76 15.62 -7.71
N GLN A 129 -11.62 15.20 -8.96
CA GLN A 129 -12.24 13.98 -9.46
C GLN A 129 -11.44 12.79 -8.92
N THR A 130 -12.09 11.80 -8.33
CA THR A 130 -11.40 10.68 -7.68
C THR A 130 -11.79 9.34 -8.29
N TRP A 131 -10.77 8.47 -8.43
CA TRP A 131 -10.86 7.15 -9.02
C TRP A 131 -10.14 6.15 -8.13
N TRP A 132 -10.73 5.01 -7.89
CA TRP A 132 -10.08 3.92 -7.18
C TRP A 132 -10.22 2.62 -7.96
N PHE A 133 -9.10 2.07 -8.41
CA PHE A 133 -9.04 0.80 -9.12
C PHE A 133 -8.20 -0.18 -8.32
N SER A 134 -8.79 -1.33 -7.99
CA SER A 134 -8.18 -2.31 -7.08
C SER A 134 -8.10 -3.69 -7.70
N ASN A 135 -6.95 -4.32 -7.55
CA ASN A 135 -6.76 -5.76 -7.75
C ASN A 135 -6.82 -6.54 -6.43
N GLN A 136 -7.30 -5.93 -5.35
CA GLN A 136 -7.62 -6.61 -4.11
C GLN A 136 -9.12 -6.85 -3.98
N GLY A 137 -9.51 -7.81 -3.11
CA GLY A 137 -10.91 -8.17 -2.95
C GLY A 137 -11.76 -7.04 -2.36
N GLN A 138 -12.99 -6.99 -2.76
CA GLN A 138 -14.00 -6.09 -2.20
C GLN A 138 -14.57 -6.64 -0.89
N ILE A 139 -14.63 -7.95 -0.78
CA ILE A 139 -15.20 -8.69 0.35
C ILE A 139 -14.15 -9.70 0.80
N GLY A 140 -13.82 -9.70 2.10
CA GLY A 140 -12.89 -10.64 2.70
C GLY A 140 -12.45 -10.17 4.09
N GLU A 141 -11.91 -11.09 4.86
CA GLU A 141 -11.51 -10.85 6.24
C GLU A 141 -10.49 -9.70 6.37
N TYR A 142 -9.72 -9.45 5.31
CA TYR A 142 -8.59 -8.51 5.34
C TYR A 142 -8.82 -7.20 4.57
N ASP A 143 -9.88 -7.09 3.75
CA ASP A 143 -10.02 -5.98 2.80
C ASP A 143 -11.16 -5.00 3.11
N THR A 144 -12.03 -5.31 4.06
CA THR A 144 -13.29 -4.59 4.31
C THR A 144 -13.10 -3.13 4.71
N ALA A 145 -12.11 -2.85 5.56
CA ALA A 145 -11.83 -1.48 6.01
C ALA A 145 -11.31 -0.60 4.87
N ILE A 146 -10.42 -1.16 4.02
CA ILE A 146 -9.84 -0.44 2.89
C ILE A 146 -10.87 -0.29 1.76
N ALA A 147 -11.73 -1.28 1.56
CA ALA A 147 -12.85 -1.17 0.63
C ALA A 147 -13.80 -0.01 1.00
N SER A 148 -14.00 0.27 2.28
CA SER A 148 -14.81 1.43 2.71
C SER A 148 -14.18 2.76 2.33
N ILE A 149 -12.85 2.88 2.34
CA ILE A 149 -12.13 4.05 1.84
C ILE A 149 -12.29 4.16 0.32
N ALA A 150 -12.07 3.06 -0.40
CA ALA A 150 -12.19 3.00 -1.85
C ALA A 150 -13.56 3.46 -2.35
N LYS A 151 -14.62 3.06 -1.67
CA LYS A 151 -16.02 3.41 -2.02
C LYS A 151 -16.34 4.89 -1.86
N ARG A 152 -15.48 5.67 -1.23
CA ARG A 152 -15.61 7.13 -1.17
C ARG A 152 -15.14 7.84 -2.43
N ALA A 153 -14.40 7.17 -3.32
CA ALA A 153 -14.04 7.72 -4.63
C ALA A 153 -15.28 7.93 -5.49
N ASP A 154 -15.24 8.92 -6.39
CA ASP A 154 -16.32 9.19 -7.35
C ASP A 154 -16.59 7.97 -8.23
N GLU A 155 -15.52 7.30 -8.68
CA GLU A 155 -15.59 6.06 -9.45
C GLU A 155 -14.72 4.99 -8.78
N VAL A 156 -15.27 3.80 -8.57
CA VAL A 156 -14.56 2.68 -7.97
C VAL A 156 -14.78 1.41 -8.76
N GLN A 157 -13.71 0.65 -8.99
CA GLN A 157 -13.80 -0.65 -9.63
C GLN A 157 -12.83 -1.63 -8.96
N PHE A 158 -13.36 -2.77 -8.56
CA PHE A 158 -12.60 -3.92 -8.08
C PHE A 158 -12.53 -4.97 -9.19
N LEU A 159 -11.32 -5.44 -9.52
CA LEU A 159 -11.11 -6.52 -10.49
C LEU A 159 -11.56 -7.86 -9.96
N LYS A 160 -11.54 -8.03 -8.62
CA LYS A 160 -11.87 -9.29 -7.95
C LYS A 160 -13.28 -9.26 -7.41
N SER A 161 -14.00 -10.37 -7.66
CA SER A 161 -15.39 -10.55 -7.22
C SER A 161 -15.53 -10.94 -5.74
N GLY A 162 -14.44 -11.43 -5.13
CA GLY A 162 -14.42 -12.04 -3.79
C GLY A 162 -14.42 -13.57 -3.82
N ASP A 163 -14.46 -14.19 -5.00
CA ASP A 163 -14.22 -15.62 -5.18
C ASP A 163 -12.72 -15.86 -5.33
N PHE A 164 -12.09 -16.44 -4.30
CA PHE A 164 -10.64 -16.63 -4.24
C PHE A 164 -10.11 -17.46 -5.42
N GLU A 165 -10.80 -18.52 -5.83
CA GLU A 165 -10.35 -19.38 -6.93
C GLU A 165 -10.46 -18.68 -8.29
N ALA A 166 -11.53 -17.93 -8.52
CA ALA A 166 -11.68 -17.15 -9.76
C ALA A 166 -10.71 -15.97 -9.84
N ASP A 167 -10.37 -15.38 -8.68
CA ASP A 167 -9.64 -14.12 -8.60
C ASP A 167 -8.11 -14.29 -8.50
N LYS A 168 -7.61 -15.50 -8.13
CA LYS A 168 -6.17 -15.71 -7.86
C LYS A 168 -5.23 -15.42 -9.02
N ASN A 169 -5.73 -15.50 -10.24
CA ASN A 169 -4.94 -15.27 -11.47
C ASN A 169 -5.11 -13.86 -12.05
N THR A 170 -5.85 -12.98 -11.40
CA THR A 170 -6.01 -11.60 -11.86
C THR A 170 -4.71 -10.83 -11.66
N ARG A 171 -4.20 -10.20 -12.73
CA ARG A 171 -2.94 -9.47 -12.74
C ARG A 171 -3.12 -7.99 -12.51
N ASP A 172 -2.13 -7.38 -11.85
CA ASP A 172 -2.09 -5.93 -11.63
C ASP A 172 -2.08 -5.12 -12.94
N GLU A 173 -1.51 -5.66 -14.01
CA GLU A 173 -1.46 -5.02 -15.33
C GLU A 173 -2.85 -4.65 -15.90
N ALA A 174 -3.90 -5.36 -15.48
CA ALA A 174 -5.27 -5.04 -15.87
C ALA A 174 -5.71 -3.65 -15.40
N LEU A 175 -5.09 -3.11 -14.34
CA LEU A 175 -5.35 -1.76 -13.85
C LEU A 175 -4.87 -0.68 -14.83
N LEU A 176 -3.89 -0.98 -15.69
CA LEU A 176 -3.38 -0.03 -16.69
C LEU A 176 -4.43 0.32 -17.75
N LYS A 177 -5.30 -0.61 -18.12
CA LYS A 177 -6.39 -0.35 -19.08
C LYS A 177 -7.41 0.64 -18.52
N MET A 178 -7.72 0.52 -17.25
CA MET A 178 -8.64 1.44 -16.56
C MET A 178 -8.04 2.84 -16.48
N THR A 179 -6.75 2.94 -16.14
CA THR A 179 -6.02 4.21 -16.09
C THR A 179 -5.97 4.86 -17.46
N ALA A 180 -5.70 4.10 -18.52
CA ALA A 180 -5.71 4.61 -19.89
C ALA A 180 -7.06 5.24 -20.28
N GLN A 181 -8.17 4.60 -19.91
CA GLN A 181 -9.51 5.13 -20.17
C GLN A 181 -9.77 6.45 -19.46
N VAL A 182 -9.31 6.59 -18.21
CA VAL A 182 -9.41 7.84 -17.46
C VAL A 182 -8.61 8.96 -18.15
N LEU A 183 -7.40 8.65 -18.59
CA LEU A 183 -6.49 9.63 -19.22
C LEU A 183 -6.93 10.08 -20.61
N GLU A 184 -7.78 9.32 -21.31
CA GLU A 184 -8.34 9.69 -22.62
C GLU A 184 -9.38 10.82 -22.50
N THR A 185 -9.98 11.02 -21.33
CA THR A 185 -10.99 12.06 -21.12
C THR A 185 -10.33 13.31 -20.56
N GLU A 186 -10.36 14.39 -21.32
CA GLU A 186 -9.90 15.71 -20.86
C GLU A 186 -10.86 16.24 -19.79
N ARG A 187 -10.29 16.69 -18.67
CA ARG A 187 -11.02 17.31 -17.57
C ARG A 187 -10.29 18.55 -17.11
N THR A 188 -11.04 19.56 -16.73
CA THR A 188 -10.49 20.81 -16.16
C THR A 188 -10.15 20.69 -14.69
N GLN A 189 -10.86 19.81 -13.97
CA GLN A 189 -10.61 19.55 -12.55
C GLN A 189 -9.30 18.77 -12.37
N PRO A 190 -8.55 19.03 -11.29
CA PRO A 190 -7.51 18.10 -10.87
C PRO A 190 -8.12 16.75 -10.51
N GLN A 191 -7.35 15.68 -10.72
CA GLN A 191 -7.83 14.33 -10.45
C GLN A 191 -6.84 13.52 -9.63
N LEU A 192 -7.40 12.61 -8.85
CA LEU A 192 -6.68 11.61 -8.05
C LEU A 192 -7.08 10.22 -8.55
N ILE A 193 -6.10 9.45 -8.97
CA ILE A 193 -6.27 8.05 -9.37
C ILE A 193 -5.53 7.17 -8.36
N VAL A 194 -6.23 6.28 -7.71
CA VAL A 194 -5.64 5.30 -6.79
C VAL A 194 -5.63 3.92 -7.43
N LEU A 195 -4.47 3.30 -7.48
CA LEU A 195 -4.29 1.92 -7.93
C LEU A 195 -3.83 1.08 -6.74
N HIS A 196 -4.62 0.08 -6.37
CA HIS A 196 -4.30 -0.83 -5.27
C HIS A 196 -3.91 -2.19 -5.84
N LEU A 197 -2.62 -2.51 -5.73
CA LEU A 197 -2.01 -3.69 -6.33
C LEU A 197 -2.17 -4.92 -5.44
N MET A 198 -2.11 -6.10 -6.04
CA MET A 198 -1.86 -7.35 -5.35
C MET A 198 -0.35 -7.57 -5.09
N GLY A 199 0.49 -6.99 -5.92
CA GLY A 199 1.93 -6.84 -5.74
C GLY A 199 2.67 -8.14 -5.43
N SER A 200 3.30 -8.16 -4.27
CA SER A 200 4.11 -9.27 -3.77
C SER A 200 3.42 -10.07 -2.66
N HIS A 201 2.09 -10.03 -2.60
CA HIS A 201 1.32 -10.78 -1.60
C HIS A 201 1.68 -12.28 -1.62
N PRO A 202 1.90 -12.92 -0.46
CA PRO A 202 2.06 -14.38 -0.41
C PRO A 202 0.82 -15.12 -0.97
N GLN A 203 0.97 -16.21 -1.71
CA GLN A 203 2.24 -16.86 -2.08
C GLN A 203 2.78 -16.24 -3.38
N ALA A 204 4.05 -15.87 -3.39
CA ALA A 204 4.63 -15.10 -4.47
C ALA A 204 4.65 -15.85 -5.82
N CYS A 205 4.85 -17.16 -5.83
CA CYS A 205 4.83 -17.94 -7.07
C CYS A 205 3.44 -17.97 -7.73
N ASP A 206 2.37 -17.79 -6.98
CA ASP A 206 1.04 -17.60 -7.54
C ASP A 206 0.92 -16.25 -8.26
N ARG A 207 1.53 -15.19 -7.71
CA ARG A 207 1.55 -13.85 -8.35
C ARG A 207 2.29 -13.87 -9.69
N THR A 208 3.35 -14.65 -9.79
CA THR A 208 4.16 -14.76 -11.01
C THR A 208 3.60 -15.80 -11.99
N GLN A 209 2.58 -16.55 -11.65
CA GLN A 209 2.04 -17.68 -12.42
C GLN A 209 3.12 -18.71 -12.75
N GLY A 210 3.99 -19.00 -11.77
CA GLY A 210 5.08 -19.94 -11.92
C GLY A 210 6.28 -19.43 -12.72
N LYS A 211 6.23 -18.21 -13.27
CA LYS A 211 7.38 -17.56 -13.90
C LYS A 211 8.27 -16.92 -12.83
N TYR A 212 9.55 -17.10 -12.97
CA TYR A 212 10.52 -16.45 -12.09
C TYR A 212 11.91 -16.51 -12.70
N GLN A 213 12.76 -15.60 -12.26
CA GLN A 213 14.20 -15.67 -12.45
C GLN A 213 14.81 -16.28 -11.20
N GLU A 214 15.77 -17.18 -11.33
CA GLU A 214 16.46 -17.77 -10.18
C GLU A 214 17.44 -16.76 -9.58
N PHE A 215 16.97 -15.97 -8.62
CA PHE A 215 17.78 -15.00 -7.90
C PHE A 215 18.53 -15.64 -6.72
N VAL A 216 17.87 -16.58 -6.05
CA VAL A 216 18.35 -17.28 -4.85
C VAL A 216 17.94 -18.75 -4.89
N GLN A 217 18.42 -19.54 -3.94
CA GLN A 217 18.15 -20.99 -3.91
C GLN A 217 16.65 -21.33 -3.73
N SER A 218 15.96 -20.59 -2.85
CA SER A 218 14.53 -20.80 -2.62
C SER A 218 13.72 -20.31 -3.83
N LYS A 219 12.90 -21.20 -4.41
CA LYS A 219 11.98 -20.85 -5.49
C LYS A 219 10.98 -19.77 -5.07
N GLU A 220 10.38 -19.93 -3.90
CA GLU A 220 9.39 -18.98 -3.38
C GLU A 220 9.99 -17.58 -3.17
N THR A 221 11.20 -17.51 -2.63
CA THR A 221 11.92 -16.25 -2.49
C THR A 221 12.31 -15.65 -3.85
N SER A 222 12.71 -16.48 -4.81
CA SER A 222 12.99 -16.01 -6.18
C SER A 222 11.73 -15.48 -6.88
N CYS A 223 10.58 -16.15 -6.70
CA CYS A 223 9.28 -15.61 -7.15
C CYS A 223 8.98 -14.25 -6.50
N TYR A 224 9.22 -14.12 -5.22
CA TYR A 224 9.03 -12.86 -4.50
C TYR A 224 9.85 -11.72 -5.09
N LEU A 225 11.13 -11.96 -5.34
CA LEU A 225 12.02 -10.99 -6.01
C LEU A 225 11.59 -10.70 -7.45
N TYR A 226 11.00 -11.67 -8.14
CA TYR A 226 10.46 -11.48 -9.48
C TYR A 226 9.16 -10.67 -9.51
N THR A 227 8.34 -10.73 -8.45
CA THR A 227 7.17 -9.83 -8.33
C THR A 227 7.57 -8.37 -8.31
N VAL A 228 8.75 -8.05 -7.78
CA VAL A 228 9.32 -6.70 -7.82
C VAL A 228 9.59 -6.27 -9.26
N THR A 229 10.14 -7.15 -10.08
CA THR A 229 10.35 -6.90 -11.51
C THR A 229 9.03 -6.60 -12.23
N GLN A 230 7.99 -7.36 -11.93
CA GLN A 230 6.66 -7.15 -12.51
C GLN A 230 6.06 -5.81 -12.10
N THR A 231 6.19 -5.42 -10.84
CA THR A 231 5.73 -4.12 -10.35
C THR A 231 6.53 -2.97 -10.97
N ASP A 232 7.84 -3.11 -11.11
CA ASP A 232 8.69 -2.10 -11.77
C ASP A 232 8.27 -1.88 -13.23
N GLU A 233 7.98 -2.95 -13.96
CA GLU A 233 7.48 -2.86 -15.33
C GLU A 233 6.10 -2.21 -15.41
N LEU A 234 5.20 -2.52 -14.47
CA LEU A 234 3.90 -1.84 -14.37
C LEU A 234 4.07 -0.34 -14.15
N LEU A 235 4.96 0.06 -13.24
CA LEU A 235 5.23 1.47 -12.96
C LEU A 235 5.82 2.19 -14.17
N LYS A 236 6.70 1.53 -14.92
CA LYS A 236 7.25 2.05 -16.17
C LYS A 236 6.15 2.31 -17.21
N GLN A 237 5.24 1.36 -17.40
CA GLN A 237 4.13 1.51 -18.35
C GLN A 237 3.15 2.60 -17.91
N LEU A 238 2.82 2.65 -16.63
CA LEU A 238 1.96 3.69 -16.06
C LEU A 238 2.58 5.08 -16.24
N TYR A 239 3.86 5.23 -15.96
CA TYR A 239 4.60 6.47 -16.15
C TYR A 239 4.57 6.92 -17.63
N GLY A 240 4.75 5.97 -18.55
CA GLY A 240 4.62 6.22 -19.99
C GLY A 240 3.22 6.68 -20.41
N GLN A 241 2.17 6.08 -19.87
CA GLN A 241 0.78 6.50 -20.10
C GLN A 241 0.54 7.93 -19.62
N LEU A 242 1.06 8.28 -18.44
CA LEU A 242 0.94 9.62 -17.87
C LEU A 242 1.69 10.67 -18.72
N GLN A 243 2.91 10.35 -19.18
CA GLN A 243 3.66 11.22 -20.09
C GLN A 243 2.92 11.43 -21.41
N ASN A 244 2.37 10.37 -21.98
CA ASN A 244 1.66 10.42 -23.27
C ASN A 244 0.30 11.14 -23.17
N SER A 245 -0.25 11.32 -21.97
CA SER A 245 -1.47 12.12 -21.78
C SER A 245 -1.28 13.61 -22.09
N GLY A 246 -0.05 14.09 -22.09
CA GLY A 246 0.27 15.50 -22.31
C GLY A 246 -0.08 16.43 -21.13
N GLN A 247 -0.61 15.89 -20.05
CA GLN A 247 -0.97 16.66 -18.85
C GLN A 247 0.11 16.54 -17.78
N SER A 248 0.24 17.57 -16.94
CA SER A 248 1.13 17.51 -15.79
C SER A 248 0.65 16.46 -14.78
N PHE A 249 1.57 15.70 -14.22
CA PHE A 249 1.24 14.64 -13.27
C PHE A 249 2.29 14.51 -12.19
N SER A 250 1.87 13.92 -11.08
CA SER A 250 2.76 13.38 -10.06
C SER A 250 2.23 12.02 -9.59
N LEU A 251 3.15 11.05 -9.44
CA LEU A 251 2.86 9.69 -9.05
C LEU A 251 3.63 9.37 -7.79
N VAL A 252 2.96 8.80 -6.78
CA VAL A 252 3.59 8.20 -5.61
C VAL A 252 3.35 6.70 -5.62
N TYR A 253 4.43 5.94 -5.40
CA TYR A 253 4.37 4.49 -5.16
C TYR A 253 4.95 4.18 -3.80
N PHE A 254 4.26 3.36 -3.04
CA PHE A 254 4.75 2.79 -1.79
C PHE A 254 4.11 1.43 -1.54
N SER A 255 4.78 0.59 -0.76
CA SER A 255 4.17 -0.64 -0.25
C SER A 255 3.57 -0.41 1.14
N ASP A 256 2.50 -1.13 1.44
CA ASP A 256 1.77 -1.03 2.70
C ASP A 256 2.53 -1.59 3.89
N HIS A 257 3.27 -2.68 3.71
CA HIS A 257 4.14 -3.33 4.70
C HIS A 257 5.14 -4.25 4.01
N GLY A 258 6.13 -4.75 4.77
CA GLY A 258 7.03 -5.81 4.35
C GLY A 258 6.56 -7.18 4.85
N LEU A 259 7.47 -8.16 4.75
CA LEU A 259 7.29 -9.53 5.22
C LEU A 259 8.53 -9.99 5.98
N ALA A 260 8.45 -11.09 6.70
CA ALA A 260 9.60 -11.74 7.34
C ALA A 260 9.86 -13.12 6.78
N PHE A 261 11.12 -13.54 6.81
CA PHE A 261 11.52 -14.89 6.42
C PHE A 261 11.06 -15.93 7.43
N LYS A 262 10.53 -17.02 6.90
CA LYS A 262 10.16 -18.24 7.64
C LYS A 262 10.97 -19.41 7.11
N GLU A 263 11.25 -20.40 7.97
CA GLU A 263 12.04 -21.59 7.60
C GLU A 263 13.42 -21.26 7.01
N ARG A 264 14.12 -20.28 7.63
CA ARG A 264 15.44 -19.82 7.19
C ARG A 264 16.43 -20.96 7.05
N GLY A 265 17.20 -20.91 5.93
CA GLY A 265 18.23 -21.91 5.61
C GLY A 265 17.69 -23.26 5.13
N LYS A 266 16.38 -23.40 5.00
CA LYS A 266 15.75 -24.62 4.44
C LYS A 266 15.36 -24.38 2.99
N GLU A 267 15.21 -25.48 2.23
CA GLU A 267 14.80 -25.46 0.83
C GLU A 267 13.42 -24.78 0.64
N VAL A 268 12.54 -24.94 1.61
CA VAL A 268 11.19 -24.38 1.65
C VAL A 268 11.13 -22.99 2.32
N GLN A 269 12.22 -22.25 2.34
CA GLN A 269 12.22 -20.88 2.87
C GLN A 269 11.21 -20.00 2.12
N TYR A 270 10.41 -19.26 2.85
CA TYR A 270 9.39 -18.36 2.31
C TYR A 270 9.25 -17.08 3.15
N LEU A 271 8.45 -16.13 2.66
CA LEU A 271 8.15 -14.90 3.37
C LEU A 271 6.68 -14.87 3.79
N ALA A 272 6.41 -14.35 4.97
CA ALA A 272 5.07 -14.25 5.54
C ALA A 272 4.93 -13.00 6.42
N HIS A 273 3.69 -12.67 6.75
CA HIS A 273 3.37 -11.57 7.65
C HIS A 273 4.00 -11.76 9.03
N ASP A 274 4.53 -10.67 9.57
CA ASP A 274 5.10 -10.60 10.90
C ASP A 274 5.10 -9.12 11.35
N ASP A 275 5.36 -8.88 12.63
CA ASP A 275 5.44 -7.52 13.20
C ASP A 275 6.65 -7.32 14.14
N GLY A 276 7.52 -8.32 14.21
CA GLY A 276 8.65 -8.34 15.15
C GLY A 276 9.96 -7.79 14.61
N PHE A 277 10.04 -7.48 13.30
CA PHE A 277 11.28 -7.10 12.64
C PHE A 277 11.16 -5.76 11.93
N GLN A 278 12.28 -5.04 11.87
CA GLN A 278 12.35 -3.76 11.14
C GLN A 278 11.92 -3.90 9.68
N GLN A 279 12.28 -5.02 9.03
CA GLN A 279 11.99 -5.28 7.63
C GLN A 279 10.50 -5.51 7.33
N ASN A 280 9.68 -5.80 8.33
CA ASN A 280 8.23 -5.79 8.18
C ASN A 280 7.67 -4.39 7.88
N PHE A 281 8.43 -3.34 8.23
CA PHE A 281 8.01 -1.94 8.11
C PHE A 281 8.85 -1.14 7.12
N GLN A 282 10.03 -1.63 6.74
CA GLN A 282 10.88 -1.00 5.73
C GLN A 282 10.32 -1.28 4.33
N VAL A 283 9.77 -0.27 3.71
CA VAL A 283 9.10 -0.39 2.41
C VAL A 283 9.60 0.67 1.42
N PRO A 284 9.50 0.42 0.10
CA PRO A 284 9.80 1.44 -0.89
C PRO A 284 8.79 2.60 -0.81
N PHE A 285 9.28 3.80 -1.09
CA PHE A 285 8.46 4.99 -1.28
C PHE A 285 9.15 5.88 -2.31
N MET A 286 8.44 6.22 -3.40
CA MET A 286 8.99 7.12 -4.41
C MET A 286 7.92 8.05 -4.98
N VAL A 287 8.35 9.25 -5.37
CA VAL A 287 7.52 10.28 -5.98
C VAL A 287 8.11 10.67 -7.33
N LEU A 288 7.35 10.50 -8.39
CA LEU A 288 7.74 10.79 -9.76
C LEU A 288 6.81 11.86 -10.34
N SER A 289 7.35 12.95 -10.82
CA SER A 289 6.57 14.06 -11.36
C SER A 289 6.99 14.41 -12.79
N SER A 290 6.07 14.91 -13.57
CA SER A 290 6.30 15.25 -14.99
C SER A 290 7.38 16.31 -15.23
N ASP A 291 7.68 17.13 -14.23
CA ASP A 291 8.70 18.18 -14.28
C ASP A 291 9.98 17.82 -13.53
N ASP A 292 10.14 16.58 -13.05
CA ASP A 292 11.38 16.11 -12.46
C ASP A 292 12.50 16.04 -13.51
N LYS A 293 13.69 16.53 -13.15
CA LYS A 293 14.86 16.59 -14.04
C LYS A 293 16.05 15.78 -13.56
N ALA A 294 15.96 15.17 -12.40
CA ALA A 294 17.05 14.41 -11.80
C ALA A 294 16.51 13.22 -11.00
N HIS A 295 17.28 12.15 -10.96
CA HIS A 295 17.08 11.03 -10.06
C HIS A 295 17.71 11.38 -8.71
N ARG A 296 16.88 11.48 -7.67
CA ARG A 296 17.31 11.91 -6.33
C ARG A 296 16.94 10.86 -5.28
N VAL A 297 17.83 10.70 -4.32
CA VAL A 297 17.62 9.81 -3.17
C VAL A 297 17.52 10.66 -1.91
N ILE A 298 16.45 10.46 -1.15
CA ILE A 298 16.22 11.09 0.15
C ILE A 298 16.50 10.03 1.23
N LYS A 299 17.43 10.32 2.14
CA LYS A 299 17.87 9.43 3.23
C LYS A 299 17.19 9.73 4.55
N ALA A 300 16.55 10.87 4.70
CA ALA A 300 15.83 11.24 5.91
C ALA A 300 14.71 10.22 6.20
N ARG A 301 14.60 9.85 7.48
CA ARG A 301 13.57 8.90 7.91
C ARG A 301 12.18 9.52 7.79
N ARG A 302 11.26 8.74 7.24
CA ARG A 302 9.84 9.11 7.09
C ARG A 302 8.95 8.00 7.63
N SER A 303 7.80 8.39 8.15
CA SER A 303 6.80 7.46 8.67
C SER A 303 5.52 7.53 7.85
N ALA A 304 4.90 6.38 7.62
CA ALA A 304 3.55 6.30 7.06
C ALA A 304 2.50 6.98 7.96
N ASN A 305 2.78 7.16 9.24
CA ASN A 305 1.92 7.97 10.14
C ASN A 305 1.84 9.43 9.69
N ASP A 306 2.79 9.90 8.89
CA ASP A 306 2.82 11.26 8.32
C ASP A 306 2.37 11.29 6.85
N PHE A 307 1.76 10.21 6.35
CA PHE A 307 1.33 10.14 4.95
C PHE A 307 0.33 11.25 4.58
N LEU A 308 -0.62 11.57 5.44
CA LEU A 308 -1.57 12.65 5.18
C LEU A 308 -0.89 14.02 5.15
N SER A 309 0.13 14.25 5.96
CA SER A 309 0.97 15.45 5.86
C SER A 309 1.69 15.52 4.51
N PHE A 310 2.27 14.41 4.06
CA PHE A 310 2.81 14.30 2.70
C PHE A 310 1.73 14.60 1.65
N PHE A 311 0.58 13.96 1.73
CA PHE A 311 -0.51 14.11 0.77
C PHE A 311 -1.00 15.56 0.68
N SER A 312 -1.16 16.24 1.80
CA SER A 312 -1.50 17.66 1.86
C SER A 312 -0.46 18.53 1.13
N GLN A 313 0.82 18.34 1.44
CA GLN A 313 1.92 19.09 0.78
C GLN A 313 2.00 18.78 -0.72
N TRP A 314 1.89 17.51 -1.07
CA TRP A 314 2.01 16.99 -2.43
C TRP A 314 0.90 17.49 -3.35
N THR A 315 -0.34 17.49 -2.89
CA THR A 315 -1.52 17.89 -3.66
C THR A 315 -1.84 19.37 -3.57
N GLY A 316 -1.22 20.09 -2.64
CA GLY A 316 -1.55 21.49 -2.37
C GLY A 316 -2.90 21.71 -1.69
N ILE A 317 -3.44 20.66 -1.06
CA ILE A 317 -4.69 20.74 -0.28
C ILE A 317 -4.36 21.01 1.16
N LYS A 318 -4.70 22.21 1.66
CA LYS A 318 -4.55 22.57 3.07
C LYS A 318 -5.86 22.39 3.81
N THR A 319 -5.82 21.71 4.93
CA THR A 319 -6.97 21.49 5.81
C THR A 319 -6.56 21.68 7.26
N LYS A 320 -7.50 22.10 8.11
CA LYS A 320 -7.25 22.39 9.54
C LYS A 320 -6.77 21.17 10.33
N GLU A 321 -7.18 19.97 9.92
CA GLU A 321 -6.96 18.72 10.66
C GLU A 321 -5.60 18.09 10.40
N ILE A 322 -4.84 18.56 9.40
CA ILE A 322 -3.51 18.06 9.07
C ILE A 322 -2.48 19.15 9.39
N ALA A 323 -1.60 18.86 10.34
CA ALA A 323 -0.45 19.70 10.67
C ALA A 323 0.78 19.24 9.88
N SER A 324 1.44 20.20 9.20
CA SER A 324 2.72 19.96 8.54
C SER A 324 3.85 20.48 9.42
N ARG A 325 4.57 19.57 10.11
CA ARG A 325 5.65 19.91 11.03
C ARG A 325 6.99 20.07 10.34
N TYR A 326 7.15 19.45 9.17
CA TYR A 326 8.36 19.46 8.36
C TYR A 326 7.99 19.27 6.89
N LYS A 327 8.94 19.59 6.00
CA LYS A 327 8.80 19.33 4.57
C LYS A 327 9.10 17.85 4.29
N PHE A 328 8.12 17.10 3.85
CA PHE A 328 8.24 15.64 3.66
C PHE A 328 9.26 15.30 2.55
N ILE A 329 9.17 15.95 1.38
CA ILE A 329 10.14 15.77 0.28
C ILE A 329 11.34 16.68 0.53
N SER A 330 12.19 16.29 1.48
CA SER A 330 13.42 16.98 1.86
C SER A 330 14.28 16.09 2.75
N GLU A 331 15.49 16.53 3.10
CA GLU A 331 16.34 15.89 4.11
C GLU A 331 16.07 16.38 5.54
N GLN A 332 15.00 17.13 5.76
CA GLN A 332 14.64 17.65 7.06
C GLN A 332 14.31 16.50 8.04
N LYS A 333 14.81 16.57 9.27
CA LYS A 333 14.55 15.55 10.30
C LYS A 333 13.09 15.61 10.76
N ALA A 334 12.47 14.42 10.91
CA ALA A 334 11.07 14.27 11.30
C ALA A 334 10.86 13.82 12.75
N GLY A 335 11.90 13.38 13.43
CA GLY A 335 11.81 12.84 14.80
C GLY A 335 11.67 11.30 14.84
N PRO A 336 11.47 10.72 16.04
CA PRO A 336 11.39 9.27 16.22
C PRO A 336 10.16 8.67 15.54
N VAL A 337 10.29 7.42 15.07
CA VAL A 337 9.22 6.69 14.39
C VAL A 337 8.71 5.54 15.26
N TYR A 338 7.40 5.47 15.38
CA TYR A 338 6.69 4.41 16.07
C TYR A 338 5.83 3.62 15.09
N ILE A 339 5.76 2.32 15.28
CA ILE A 339 4.88 1.43 14.55
C ILE A 339 3.76 0.92 15.46
N THR A 340 2.70 0.44 14.89
CA THR A 340 1.64 -0.26 15.60
C THR A 340 1.73 -1.76 15.31
N ASN A 341 1.91 -2.57 16.34
CA ASN A 341 2.02 -4.02 16.19
C ASN A 341 0.64 -4.68 16.03
N PHE A 342 0.60 -6.00 15.84
CA PHE A 342 -0.65 -6.75 15.67
C PHE A 342 -1.54 -6.75 16.91
N LYS A 343 -0.99 -6.47 18.08
CA LYS A 343 -1.74 -6.29 19.34
C LYS A 343 -2.20 -4.83 19.54
N LEU A 344 -2.10 -4.01 18.49
CA LEU A 344 -2.47 -2.59 18.49
C LEU A 344 -1.68 -1.73 19.49
N LYS A 345 -0.46 -2.15 19.82
CA LYS A 345 0.46 -1.41 20.67
C LYS A 345 1.44 -0.60 19.85
N LYS A 346 1.72 0.61 20.31
CA LYS A 346 2.75 1.49 19.77
C LYS A 346 4.13 1.01 20.23
N VAL A 347 5.03 0.78 19.28
CA VAL A 347 6.39 0.29 19.50
C VAL A 347 7.39 1.20 18.80
N ASP A 348 8.50 1.51 19.47
CA ASP A 348 9.60 2.24 18.83
C ASP A 348 10.23 1.35 17.75
N TYR A 349 10.28 1.86 16.52
CA TYR A 349 10.87 1.14 15.39
C TYR A 349 12.32 0.71 15.65
N ASP A 350 13.12 1.54 16.32
CA ASP A 350 14.54 1.23 16.60
C ASP A 350 14.72 0.07 17.60
N HIS A 351 13.69 -0.30 18.34
CA HIS A 351 13.71 -1.42 19.28
C HIS A 351 13.38 -2.77 18.63
N LEU A 352 12.99 -2.79 17.36
CA LEU A 352 12.67 -4.03 16.66
C LEU A 352 13.93 -4.79 16.27
N ALA A 353 13.85 -6.11 16.25
CA ALA A 353 14.89 -6.99 15.74
C ALA A 353 15.07 -6.84 14.22
N THR A 354 16.13 -7.39 13.67
CA THR A 354 16.41 -7.38 12.23
C THR A 354 16.18 -8.76 11.61
N ASP A 355 15.71 -8.76 10.37
CA ASP A 355 15.43 -9.95 9.55
C ASP A 355 16.06 -9.74 8.17
N LEU A 356 17.40 -9.82 8.08
CA LEU A 356 18.13 -9.51 6.86
C LEU A 356 17.96 -10.60 5.80
N PHE A 357 17.98 -10.21 4.51
CA PHE A 357 18.18 -11.16 3.42
C PHE A 357 19.53 -11.86 3.58
N GLU A 358 19.57 -13.18 3.39
CA GLU A 358 20.82 -13.90 3.30
C GLU A 358 21.49 -13.60 1.95
N THR A 359 22.70 -13.05 2.01
CA THR A 359 23.46 -12.61 0.83
C THR A 359 24.27 -13.72 0.18
N ARG A 360 24.12 -14.97 0.60
CA ARG A 360 24.83 -16.10 -0.02
C ARG A 360 24.24 -16.39 -1.40
N SER A 361 24.78 -15.68 -2.39
CA SER A 361 24.78 -16.18 -3.78
C SER A 361 25.55 -17.51 -3.85
N ARG A 362 25.06 -18.47 -4.63
CA ARG A 362 25.89 -19.63 -5.05
C ARG A 362 27.15 -19.16 -5.76
#